data_4592f40fae35e18bd4547ba5c901c74e
#
_entry.id   4592f40fae35e18bd4547ba5c901c74e
#
_cell.length_a   1.000
_cell.length_b   1.000
_cell.length_c   1.000
_cell.angle_alpha   90.00
_cell.angle_beta   90.00
_cell.angle_gamma   90.00
#
_symmetry.space_group_name_H-M   'P 1'
#
loop_
_entity.id
_entity.type
_entity.pdbx_description
1 polymer ?
#
loop_
_entity_poly.entity_id
_entity_poly.type
_entity_poly.pdbx_seq_one_letter_code
_entity_poly.pdbx_strand_id
1 'polypeptide(L)'
;DIDYLAVSFVRQAADIDEARSLLSAAGSDARIIAKIERSEAIPRLDEIVRASDAVLVARGDLGIEVGYAELTGLQKHILQVARKHDRVTITATQMMESMIQSPVPTRAEVSDVANAVLDGSDAVMLSGESAVGKYPVRAVEAMSEVIVGAEKYQIARNSRGERFEGRVSEFAQAIAHAVMYTAN
;
A
#
# COMPACT_ATOMS: atom_id res chain seq x y z
N ASP A 1 -7.92 -10.44 -20.90
CA ASP A 1 -8.69 -9.81 -19.81
C ASP A 1 -7.75 -9.56 -18.64
N ILE A 2 -7.81 -8.35 -18.07
CA ILE A 2 -7.09 -7.93 -16.87
C ILE A 2 -8.09 -7.31 -15.89
N ASP A 3 -7.85 -7.49 -14.58
CA ASP A 3 -8.69 -6.91 -13.54
C ASP A 3 -8.21 -5.52 -13.12
N TYR A 4 -6.90 -5.29 -13.18
CA TYR A 4 -6.24 -4.04 -12.80
C TYR A 4 -5.16 -3.64 -13.79
N LEU A 5 -5.07 -2.33 -14.05
CA LEU A 5 -3.96 -1.69 -14.76
C LEU A 5 -3.19 -0.79 -13.79
N ALA A 6 -1.90 -1.03 -13.62
CA ALA A 6 -1.03 -0.15 -12.83
C ALA A 6 -0.37 0.89 -13.73
N VAL A 7 -0.61 2.17 -13.45
CA VAL A 7 -0.07 3.30 -14.20
C VAL A 7 1.18 3.82 -13.51
N SER A 8 2.32 3.78 -14.21
CA SER A 8 3.60 4.28 -13.71
C SER A 8 3.75 5.78 -13.93
N PHE A 9 4.56 6.42 -13.09
CA PHE A 9 4.94 7.83 -13.19
C PHE A 9 3.79 8.82 -13.19
N VAL A 10 2.72 8.51 -12.45
CA VAL A 10 1.57 9.39 -12.26
C VAL A 10 2.01 10.69 -11.58
N ARG A 11 1.57 11.84 -12.11
CA ARG A 11 1.87 13.19 -11.61
C ARG A 11 0.62 13.99 -11.22
N GLN A 12 -0.54 13.61 -11.77
CA GLN A 12 -1.81 14.32 -11.61
C GLN A 12 -3.00 13.41 -11.94
N ALA A 13 -4.21 13.81 -11.54
CA ALA A 13 -5.43 13.04 -11.81
C ALA A 13 -5.67 12.81 -13.29
N ALA A 14 -5.32 13.76 -14.16
CA ALA A 14 -5.49 13.65 -15.61
C ALA A 14 -4.76 12.43 -16.21
N ASP A 15 -3.62 12.02 -15.64
CA ASP A 15 -2.89 10.82 -16.10
C ASP A 15 -3.72 9.54 -15.86
N ILE A 16 -4.50 9.51 -14.78
CA ILE A 16 -5.43 8.42 -14.45
C ILE A 16 -6.66 8.46 -15.35
N ASP A 17 -7.21 9.65 -15.60
CA ASP A 17 -8.38 9.83 -16.47
C ASP A 17 -8.07 9.45 -17.91
N GLU A 18 -6.86 9.75 -18.41
CA GLU A 18 -6.37 9.31 -19.71
C GLU A 18 -6.30 7.77 -19.80
N ALA A 19 -5.69 7.12 -18.80
CA ALA A 19 -5.62 5.66 -18.73
C ALA A 19 -7.00 5.03 -18.71
N ARG A 20 -7.95 5.60 -17.97
CA ARG A 20 -9.35 5.14 -17.90
C ARG A 20 -10.04 5.29 -19.26
N SER A 21 -9.80 6.40 -19.95
CA SER A 21 -10.35 6.62 -21.30
C SER A 21 -9.83 5.61 -22.30
N LEU A 22 -8.53 5.27 -22.26
CA LEU A 22 -7.92 4.25 -23.11
C LEU A 22 -8.47 2.85 -22.83
N LEU A 23 -8.66 2.48 -21.55
CA LEU A 23 -9.29 1.22 -21.15
C LEU A 23 -10.72 1.13 -21.70
N SER A 24 -11.52 2.17 -21.52
CA SER A 24 -12.89 2.22 -22.02
C SER A 24 -12.95 2.12 -23.53
N ALA A 25 -12.05 2.80 -24.26
CA ALA A 25 -11.95 2.70 -25.72
C ALA A 25 -11.56 1.29 -26.21
N ALA A 26 -10.80 0.54 -25.37
CA ALA A 26 -10.46 -0.86 -25.63
C ALA A 26 -11.55 -1.85 -25.18
N GLY A 27 -12.68 -1.37 -24.65
CA GLY A 27 -13.77 -2.21 -24.17
C GLY A 27 -13.47 -2.91 -22.84
N SER A 28 -12.55 -2.36 -22.03
CA SER A 28 -12.15 -2.90 -20.72
C SER A 28 -12.70 -2.04 -19.58
N ASP A 29 -13.17 -2.70 -18.53
CA ASP A 29 -13.60 -2.13 -17.25
C ASP A 29 -12.57 -2.34 -16.13
N ALA A 30 -11.33 -2.68 -16.50
CA ALA A 30 -10.23 -2.87 -15.55
C ALA A 30 -10.05 -1.64 -14.63
N ARG A 31 -9.81 -1.92 -13.36
CA ARG A 31 -9.54 -0.89 -12.35
C ARG A 31 -8.13 -0.34 -12.48
N ILE A 32 -7.90 0.88 -12.00
CA ILE A 32 -6.62 1.56 -12.13
C ILE A 32 -5.92 1.66 -10.78
N ILE A 33 -4.67 1.23 -10.75
CA ILE A 33 -3.74 1.42 -9.65
C ILE A 33 -2.81 2.59 -10.00
N ALA A 34 -2.87 3.68 -9.25
CA ALA A 34 -1.89 4.76 -9.37
C ALA A 34 -0.59 4.38 -8.65
N LYS A 35 0.52 4.34 -9.39
CA LYS A 35 1.85 4.16 -8.79
C LYS A 35 2.42 5.52 -8.40
N ILE A 36 2.61 5.74 -7.11
CA ILE A 36 3.22 6.97 -6.58
C ILE A 36 4.73 6.78 -6.53
N GLU A 37 5.41 7.36 -7.51
CA GLU A 37 6.82 7.20 -7.81
C GLU A 37 7.55 8.54 -7.96
N ARG A 38 6.78 9.62 -8.18
CA ARG A 38 7.29 10.94 -8.55
C ARG A 38 7.06 11.96 -7.44
N SER A 39 8.03 12.82 -7.24
CA SER A 39 7.92 13.95 -6.30
C SER A 39 6.77 14.91 -6.67
N GLU A 40 6.50 15.08 -7.96
CA GLU A 40 5.41 15.93 -8.47
C GLU A 40 4.01 15.41 -8.09
N ALA A 41 3.87 14.11 -7.82
CA ALA A 41 2.60 13.52 -7.37
C ALA A 41 2.23 13.94 -5.94
N ILE A 42 3.20 14.24 -5.09
CA ILE A 42 2.98 14.48 -3.65
C ILE A 42 2.04 15.68 -3.39
N PRO A 43 2.26 16.88 -3.97
CA PRO A 43 1.35 18.01 -3.77
C PRO A 43 -0.04 17.80 -4.37
N ARG A 44 -0.22 16.81 -5.25
CA ARG A 44 -1.47 16.47 -5.95
C ARG A 44 -2.06 15.14 -5.51
N LEU A 45 -1.56 14.59 -4.42
CA LEU A 45 -1.89 13.23 -3.97
C LEU A 45 -3.40 13.01 -3.78
N ASP A 46 -4.11 13.98 -3.18
CA ASP A 46 -5.55 13.88 -2.91
C ASP A 46 -6.37 13.71 -4.21
N GLU A 47 -6.05 14.47 -5.27
CA GLU A 47 -6.74 14.35 -6.57
C GLU A 47 -6.41 13.05 -7.30
N ILE A 48 -5.14 12.59 -7.23
CA ILE A 48 -4.70 11.33 -7.83
C ILE A 48 -5.42 10.15 -7.17
N VAL A 49 -5.44 10.14 -5.84
CA VAL A 49 -6.10 9.08 -5.06
C VAL A 49 -7.59 9.01 -5.35
N ARG A 50 -8.28 10.14 -5.46
CA ARG A 50 -9.71 10.17 -5.81
C ARG A 50 -9.99 9.59 -7.20
N ALA A 51 -9.14 9.88 -8.18
CA ALA A 51 -9.29 9.41 -9.55
C ALA A 51 -8.98 7.91 -9.71
N SER A 52 -8.22 7.33 -8.76
CA SER A 52 -7.74 5.95 -8.79
C SER A 52 -8.67 4.98 -8.06
N ASP A 53 -8.56 3.68 -8.37
CA ASP A 53 -9.25 2.60 -7.67
C ASP A 53 -8.38 2.01 -6.56
N ALA A 54 -7.05 2.06 -6.74
CA ALA A 54 -6.06 1.68 -5.74
C ALA A 54 -4.78 2.53 -5.89
N VAL A 55 -3.94 2.52 -4.87
CA VAL A 55 -2.68 3.26 -4.84
C VAL A 55 -1.52 2.33 -4.50
N LEU A 56 -0.42 2.43 -5.23
CA LEU A 56 0.80 1.69 -4.96
C LEU A 56 1.94 2.67 -4.62
N VAL A 57 2.53 2.50 -3.46
CA VAL A 57 3.72 3.24 -3.03
C VAL A 57 4.94 2.51 -3.58
N ALA A 58 5.54 3.04 -4.65
CA ALA A 58 6.73 2.47 -5.29
C ALA A 58 7.99 3.09 -4.68
N ARG A 59 8.44 2.52 -3.56
CA ARG A 59 9.47 3.11 -2.69
C ARG A 59 10.83 3.25 -3.34
N GLY A 60 11.18 2.38 -4.30
CA GLY A 60 12.45 2.45 -5.04
C GLY A 60 12.59 3.77 -5.78
N ASP A 61 11.67 4.04 -6.71
CA ASP A 61 11.69 5.24 -7.54
C ASP A 61 11.39 6.49 -6.70
N LEU A 62 10.40 6.43 -5.81
CA LEU A 62 10.05 7.56 -4.94
C LEU A 62 11.23 7.95 -4.03
N GLY A 63 11.97 6.98 -3.48
CA GLY A 63 13.14 7.24 -2.64
C GLY A 63 14.28 7.92 -3.37
N ILE A 64 14.44 7.65 -4.68
CA ILE A 64 15.41 8.36 -5.53
C ILE A 64 14.97 9.83 -5.76
N GLU A 65 13.67 10.04 -5.96
CA GLU A 65 13.08 11.36 -6.23
C GLU A 65 13.10 12.31 -5.01
N VAL A 66 12.78 11.79 -3.83
CA VAL A 66 12.58 12.63 -2.62
C VAL A 66 13.68 12.47 -1.58
N GLY A 67 14.54 11.48 -1.73
CA GLY A 67 15.53 11.09 -0.75
C GLY A 67 15.02 10.09 0.29
N TYR A 68 15.89 9.19 0.71
CA TYR A 68 15.52 8.08 1.62
C TYR A 68 15.08 8.55 3.02
N ALA A 69 15.55 9.71 3.47
CA ALA A 69 15.19 10.27 4.76
C ALA A 69 13.68 10.62 4.85
N GLU A 70 13.13 11.11 3.75
CA GLU A 70 11.73 11.55 3.68
C GLU A 70 10.76 10.39 3.34
N LEU A 71 11.28 9.32 2.75
CA LEU A 71 10.49 8.22 2.18
C LEU A 71 9.51 7.60 3.18
N THR A 72 9.95 7.32 4.41
CA THR A 72 9.12 6.67 5.43
C THR A 72 7.94 7.55 5.85
N GLY A 73 8.17 8.86 6.01
CA GLY A 73 7.12 9.83 6.31
C GLY A 73 6.11 9.95 5.18
N LEU A 74 6.60 9.99 3.94
CA LEU A 74 5.76 10.04 2.74
C LEU A 74 4.93 8.76 2.56
N GLN A 75 5.50 7.57 2.78
CA GLN A 75 4.75 6.32 2.77
C GLN A 75 3.53 6.42 3.71
N LYS A 76 3.74 6.80 4.97
CA LYS A 76 2.66 6.95 5.95
C LYS A 76 1.62 7.96 5.49
N HIS A 77 2.05 9.09 4.95
CA HIS A 77 1.15 10.12 4.43
C HIS A 77 0.30 9.61 3.25
N ILE A 78 0.91 8.91 2.29
CA ILE A 78 0.20 8.33 1.14
C ILE A 78 -0.86 7.33 1.61
N LEU A 79 -0.50 6.42 2.53
CA LEU A 79 -1.42 5.44 3.09
C LEU A 79 -2.60 6.11 3.82
N GLN A 80 -2.34 7.19 4.58
CA GLN A 80 -3.39 7.95 5.27
C GLN A 80 -4.36 8.63 4.30
N VAL A 81 -3.85 9.26 3.22
CA VAL A 81 -4.68 9.90 2.19
C VAL A 81 -5.51 8.86 1.44
N ALA A 82 -4.91 7.72 1.06
CA ALA A 82 -5.63 6.64 0.38
C ALA A 82 -6.77 6.09 1.26
N ARG A 83 -6.50 5.85 2.54
CA ARG A 83 -7.52 5.38 3.50
C ARG A 83 -8.66 6.40 3.69
N LYS A 84 -8.36 7.70 3.72
CA LYS A 84 -9.39 8.75 3.80
C LYS A 84 -10.39 8.70 2.64
N HIS A 85 -9.96 8.18 1.50
CA HIS A 85 -10.77 8.05 0.29
C HIS A 85 -11.22 6.60 0.02
N ASP A 86 -11.08 5.69 1.00
CA ASP A 86 -11.45 4.27 0.89
C ASP A 86 -10.79 3.60 -0.33
N ARG A 87 -9.50 3.89 -0.58
CA ARG A 87 -8.72 3.28 -1.65
C ARG A 87 -7.76 2.23 -1.11
N VAL A 88 -7.75 1.09 -1.79
CA VAL A 88 -6.82 -0.01 -1.50
C VAL A 88 -5.38 0.47 -1.68
N THR A 89 -4.52 0.07 -0.77
CA THR A 89 -3.12 0.47 -0.73
C THR A 89 -2.19 -0.72 -0.88
N ILE A 90 -1.14 -0.54 -1.68
CA ILE A 90 -0.08 -1.53 -1.88
C ILE A 90 1.26 -0.87 -1.57
N THR A 91 2.03 -1.44 -0.65
CA THR A 91 3.42 -1.02 -0.44
C THR A 91 4.36 -1.97 -1.19
N ALA A 92 5.23 -1.40 -2.02
CA ALA A 92 6.03 -2.14 -2.98
C ALA A 92 7.49 -1.72 -2.97
N THR A 93 8.32 -2.59 -3.55
CA THR A 93 9.77 -2.47 -3.77
C THR A 93 10.61 -2.56 -2.51
N GLN A 94 11.73 -3.27 -2.61
CA GLN A 94 12.70 -3.44 -1.52
C GLN A 94 12.09 -3.97 -0.22
N MET A 95 11.12 -4.90 -0.32
CA MET A 95 10.45 -5.46 0.85
C MET A 95 11.29 -6.56 1.50
N MET A 96 11.78 -7.52 0.70
CA MET A 96 12.62 -8.65 1.12
C MET A 96 13.82 -8.81 0.17
N GLU A 97 14.44 -7.70 -0.24
CA GLU A 97 15.41 -7.64 -1.35
C GLU A 97 16.61 -8.58 -1.15
N SER A 98 17.09 -8.73 0.09
CA SER A 98 18.17 -9.67 0.38
C SER A 98 17.83 -11.11 0.00
N MET A 99 16.55 -11.47 -0.02
CA MET A 99 16.09 -12.82 -0.37
C MET A 99 16.18 -13.14 -1.87
N ILE A 100 16.54 -12.18 -2.72
CA ILE A 100 16.98 -12.47 -4.09
C ILE A 100 18.16 -13.47 -4.05
N GLN A 101 19.06 -13.33 -3.08
CA GLN A 101 20.28 -14.15 -2.95
C GLN A 101 20.34 -14.96 -1.64
N SER A 102 19.57 -14.62 -0.62
CA SER A 102 19.56 -15.25 0.70
C SER A 102 18.26 -16.04 0.94
N PRO A 103 18.31 -17.23 1.58
CA PRO A 103 17.12 -18.00 1.92
C PRO A 103 16.34 -17.40 3.13
N VAL A 104 16.89 -16.38 3.78
CA VAL A 104 16.27 -15.71 4.94
C VAL A 104 16.39 -14.20 4.81
N PRO A 105 15.37 -13.42 5.25
CA PRO A 105 15.41 -11.98 5.23
C PRO A 105 16.32 -11.43 6.34
N THR A 106 16.71 -10.19 6.19
CA THR A 106 17.35 -9.42 7.27
C THR A 106 16.31 -8.97 8.30
N ARG A 107 16.77 -8.65 9.53
CA ARG A 107 15.90 -8.07 10.56
C ARG A 107 15.32 -6.71 10.16
N ALA A 108 16.04 -5.94 9.36
CA ALA A 108 15.56 -4.66 8.85
C ALA A 108 14.38 -4.84 7.89
N GLU A 109 14.46 -5.81 6.98
CA GLU A 109 13.37 -6.15 6.06
C GLU A 109 12.14 -6.69 6.79
N VAL A 110 12.33 -7.57 7.76
CA VAL A 110 11.24 -8.05 8.64
C VAL A 110 10.54 -6.88 9.32
N SER A 111 11.31 -5.95 9.88
CA SER A 111 10.77 -4.75 10.54
C SER A 111 10.05 -3.84 9.53
N ASP A 112 10.57 -3.70 8.34
CA ASP A 112 9.99 -2.85 7.29
C ASP A 112 8.66 -3.39 6.79
N VAL A 113 8.57 -4.69 6.48
CA VAL A 113 7.30 -5.34 6.10
C VAL A 113 6.27 -5.24 7.23
N ALA A 114 6.68 -5.53 8.47
CA ALA A 114 5.79 -5.41 9.62
C ALA A 114 5.25 -3.98 9.79
N ASN A 115 6.13 -2.97 9.63
CA ASN A 115 5.70 -1.57 9.69
C ASN A 115 4.75 -1.19 8.55
N ALA A 116 4.96 -1.66 7.32
CA ALA A 116 4.03 -1.42 6.22
C ALA A 116 2.61 -1.92 6.56
N VAL A 117 2.50 -3.12 7.15
CA VAL A 117 1.22 -3.68 7.61
C VAL A 117 0.63 -2.83 8.75
N LEU A 118 1.43 -2.47 9.76
CA LEU A 118 0.98 -1.67 10.91
C LEU A 118 0.61 -0.23 10.52
N ASP A 119 1.21 0.32 9.48
CA ASP A 119 0.84 1.61 8.87
C ASP A 119 -0.49 1.52 8.12
N GLY A 120 -0.97 0.30 7.85
CA GLY A 120 -2.26 0.02 7.26
C GLY A 120 -2.25 -0.17 5.76
N SER A 121 -1.15 -0.70 5.19
CA SER A 121 -1.19 -1.23 3.83
C SER A 121 -2.13 -2.42 3.75
N ASP A 122 -2.98 -2.45 2.72
CA ASP A 122 -3.89 -3.58 2.45
C ASP A 122 -3.14 -4.75 1.81
N ALA A 123 -2.05 -4.45 1.10
CA ALA A 123 -1.17 -5.45 0.50
C ALA A 123 0.28 -4.97 0.51
N VAL A 124 1.21 -5.94 0.46
CA VAL A 124 2.63 -5.72 0.19
C VAL A 124 3.03 -6.54 -1.03
N MET A 125 3.97 -6.04 -1.83
CA MET A 125 4.33 -6.64 -3.10
C MET A 125 5.81 -7.01 -3.15
N LEU A 126 6.11 -8.25 -3.52
CA LEU A 126 7.43 -8.68 -3.94
C LEU A 126 7.66 -8.33 -5.42
N SER A 127 8.90 -8.12 -5.81
CA SER A 127 9.33 -7.82 -7.17
C SER A 127 10.41 -8.79 -7.63
N GLY A 128 11.67 -8.40 -7.58
CA GLY A 128 12.81 -9.24 -7.93
C GLY A 128 12.93 -10.50 -7.09
N GLU A 129 12.52 -10.44 -5.84
CA GLU A 129 12.56 -11.55 -4.87
C GLU A 129 11.83 -12.79 -5.38
N SER A 130 10.67 -12.62 -6.01
CA SER A 130 9.86 -13.69 -6.58
C SER A 130 10.07 -13.87 -8.09
N ALA A 131 10.45 -12.81 -8.84
CA ALA A 131 10.58 -12.87 -10.29
C ALA A 131 11.90 -13.45 -10.77
N VAL A 132 13.03 -13.13 -10.11
CA VAL A 132 14.39 -13.55 -10.52
C VAL A 132 15.24 -14.05 -9.35
N GLY A 133 14.71 -14.04 -8.13
CA GLY A 133 15.40 -14.48 -6.93
C GLY A 133 15.68 -16.00 -6.93
N LYS A 134 16.68 -16.40 -6.16
CA LYS A 134 17.03 -17.82 -5.97
C LYS A 134 16.03 -18.56 -5.09
N TYR A 135 15.28 -17.82 -4.25
CA TYR A 135 14.41 -18.40 -3.22
C TYR A 135 12.98 -17.84 -3.28
N PRO A 136 12.28 -17.88 -4.45
CA PRO A 136 11.00 -17.20 -4.63
C PRO A 136 9.91 -17.69 -3.66
N VAL A 137 9.81 -18.99 -3.43
CA VAL A 137 8.84 -19.58 -2.49
C VAL A 137 9.13 -19.14 -1.07
N ARG A 138 10.42 -19.19 -0.65
CA ARG A 138 10.82 -18.76 0.70
C ARG A 138 10.58 -17.26 0.95
N ALA A 139 10.72 -16.42 -0.07
CA ALA A 139 10.43 -14.99 0.03
C ALA A 139 8.94 -14.76 0.32
N VAL A 140 8.06 -15.48 -0.37
CA VAL A 140 6.61 -15.40 -0.13
C VAL A 140 6.24 -15.93 1.25
N GLU A 141 6.80 -17.06 1.66
CA GLU A 141 6.56 -17.64 2.99
C GLU A 141 7.01 -16.69 4.09
N ALA A 142 8.24 -16.17 4.02
CA ALA A 142 8.79 -15.23 4.99
C ALA A 142 7.94 -13.95 5.10
N MET A 143 7.55 -13.40 3.96
CA MET A 143 6.66 -12.22 3.93
C MET A 143 5.32 -12.54 4.61
N SER A 144 4.71 -13.68 4.29
CA SER A 144 3.45 -14.12 4.91
C SER A 144 3.56 -14.29 6.42
N GLU A 145 4.65 -14.90 6.91
CA GLU A 145 4.90 -15.05 8.34
C GLU A 145 4.98 -13.70 9.06
N VAL A 146 5.67 -12.72 8.46
CA VAL A 146 5.81 -11.37 9.02
C VAL A 146 4.46 -10.64 9.05
N ILE A 147 3.68 -10.72 7.96
CA ILE A 147 2.35 -10.10 7.86
C ILE A 147 1.44 -10.65 8.97
N VAL A 148 1.32 -11.97 9.07
CA VAL A 148 0.49 -12.63 10.09
C VAL A 148 0.94 -12.26 11.52
N GLY A 149 2.25 -12.13 11.74
CA GLY A 149 2.80 -11.65 13.02
C GLY A 149 2.38 -10.21 13.35
N ALA A 150 2.46 -9.30 12.37
CA ALA A 150 2.07 -7.91 12.52
C ALA A 150 0.56 -7.76 12.76
N GLU A 151 -0.27 -8.50 12.01
CA GLU A 151 -1.72 -8.50 12.17
C GLU A 151 -2.16 -9.00 13.56
N LYS A 152 -1.56 -10.10 14.04
CA LYS A 152 -1.81 -10.60 15.39
C LYS A 152 -1.50 -9.57 16.47
N TYR A 153 -0.40 -8.84 16.31
CA TYR A 153 -0.04 -7.76 17.23
C TYR A 153 -1.06 -6.62 17.19
N GLN A 154 -1.53 -6.22 16.00
CA GLN A 154 -2.52 -5.17 15.82
C GLN A 154 -3.87 -5.53 16.44
N ILE A 155 -4.34 -6.76 16.21
CA ILE A 155 -5.58 -7.28 16.83
C ILE A 155 -5.45 -7.27 18.36
N ALA A 156 -4.33 -7.73 18.91
CA ALA A 156 -4.11 -7.75 20.35
C ALA A 156 -4.03 -6.34 20.98
N ARG A 157 -3.60 -5.32 20.25
CA ARG A 157 -3.66 -3.91 20.69
C ARG A 157 -5.10 -3.39 20.70
N ASN A 158 -5.84 -3.60 19.63
CA ASN A 158 -7.22 -3.14 19.50
C ASN A 158 -8.11 -3.77 20.58
N SER A 159 -7.92 -5.05 20.90
CA SER A 159 -8.66 -5.75 21.98
C SER A 159 -8.30 -5.29 23.38
N ARG A 160 -7.16 -4.61 23.58
CA ARG A 160 -6.78 -4.00 24.88
C ARG A 160 -7.39 -2.62 25.13
N GLY A 161 -8.28 -2.13 24.25
CA GLY A 161 -9.00 -0.88 24.44
C GLY A 161 -8.22 0.38 24.08
N GLU A 162 -7.16 0.28 23.26
CA GLU A 162 -6.62 1.47 22.60
C GLU A 162 -7.68 1.97 21.60
N ARG A 163 -8.45 2.95 22.04
CA ARG A 163 -9.58 3.52 21.30
C ARG A 163 -9.07 4.23 20.05
N PHE A 164 -9.76 4.04 18.94
CA PHE A 164 -9.59 4.85 17.75
C PHE A 164 -9.95 6.31 18.08
N GLU A 165 -8.98 7.21 18.06
CA GLU A 165 -9.15 8.66 18.28
C GLU A 165 -9.51 9.41 16.99
N GLY A 166 -10.27 8.82 16.10
CA GLY A 166 -10.75 9.44 14.87
C GLY A 166 -12.08 10.16 15.07
N ARG A 167 -12.27 11.35 14.47
CA ARG A 167 -13.58 11.98 14.34
C ARG A 167 -14.41 11.17 13.36
N VAL A 168 -15.51 10.61 13.81
CA VAL A 168 -16.50 9.96 12.94
C VAL A 168 -17.26 11.07 12.20
N SER A 169 -17.04 11.19 10.90
CA SER A 169 -17.64 12.25 10.08
C SER A 169 -18.91 11.81 9.35
N GLU A 170 -19.16 10.51 9.24
CA GLU A 170 -20.30 9.95 8.49
C GLU A 170 -21.06 8.91 9.31
N PHE A 171 -22.38 8.83 9.07
CA PHE A 171 -23.30 7.93 9.76
C PHE A 171 -22.92 6.43 9.57
N ALA A 172 -22.44 6.06 8.37
CA ALA A 172 -21.97 4.71 8.09
C ALA A 172 -20.73 4.34 8.92
N GLN A 173 -19.78 5.28 9.10
CA GLN A 173 -18.62 5.10 9.97
C GLN A 173 -19.05 4.97 11.44
N ALA A 174 -20.03 5.75 11.88
CA ALA A 174 -20.57 5.65 13.24
C ALA A 174 -21.17 4.27 13.52
N ILE A 175 -21.91 3.70 12.56
CA ILE A 175 -22.48 2.35 12.67
C ILE A 175 -21.35 1.30 12.67
N ALA A 176 -20.40 1.38 11.76
CA ALA A 176 -19.26 0.46 11.71
C ALA A 176 -18.47 0.45 13.03
N HIS A 177 -18.21 1.62 13.59
CA HIS A 177 -17.58 1.75 14.91
C HIS A 177 -18.43 1.13 16.03
N ALA A 178 -19.74 1.39 16.05
CA ALA A 178 -20.64 0.81 17.05
C ALA A 178 -20.64 -0.73 16.97
N VAL A 179 -20.68 -1.30 15.77
CA VAL A 179 -20.61 -2.75 15.56
C VAL A 179 -19.29 -3.33 16.05
N MET A 180 -18.16 -2.69 15.74
CA MET A 180 -16.85 -3.12 16.23
C MET A 180 -16.73 -3.08 17.77
N TYR A 181 -17.37 -2.12 18.43
CA TYR A 181 -17.37 -2.03 19.90
C TYR A 181 -18.30 -3.03 20.58
N THR A 182 -19.34 -3.52 19.89
CA THR A 182 -20.32 -4.48 20.45
C THR A 182 -19.96 -5.93 20.15
N ALA A 183 -19.02 -6.19 19.24
CA ALA A 183 -18.58 -7.53 18.83
C ALA A 183 -17.40 -8.10 19.65
N ASN A 184 -16.92 -7.37 20.68
CA ASN A 184 -15.84 -7.80 21.59
C ASN A 184 -16.46 -8.12 23.00
#